data_dc5dadbdc8af93c5b905b54dc848a556
#
_entry.id   dc5dadbdc8af93c5b905b54dc848a556
#
_cell.length_a   1.000
_cell.length_b   1.000
_cell.length_c   1.000
_cell.angle_alpha   90.00
_cell.angle_beta   90.00
_cell.angle_gamma   90.00
#
_symmetry.space_group_name_H-M   'P 1'
#
loop_
_entity.id
_entity.type
_entity.pdbx_description
1 polymer ?
#
loop_
_entity_poly.entity_id
_entity_poly.type
_entity_poly.pdbx_seq_one_letter_code
_entity_poly.pdbx_strand_id
1 'polypeptide(L)'
;MAGERVLFVDDEGQIRKLVQAFLQRQGYIVTTATDGYEALLAIKKQRPHLMITDVQMPNLNGLELTKRLRAEAATARLPIIMLSARKQANDILAGYAQGADEYVAKPVELAVLAAKVELILKRMKIADDADPAAAPRAPGRVCLFLHGKGGVGTTTLAVNGAIALASAMIYRVTLLDLSLEFPNAALLMDLKPDRTLADLSDVRIEDMTDDLFDLFLATHSSGVRLVVGADRPELAELVTVPAVHHALDRLRASSDYVLVDSAATFTQHTLAAIDGADIIFVVTSAHLASLKSAMEILTVLQKLNVPKERVFVALNRTTASGLEAEQVLRFFGRRPDVTVPFTAPFDDAADGGKPLVMTSPQNAGAVVMRDLAAQIAVAAPVKR
;
A
#
# COMPACT_ATOMS: atom_id res chain seq x y z
N MET A 1 0.02 -24.44 10.29
CA MET A 1 -0.33 -23.31 11.17
C MET A 1 -1.05 -23.90 12.37
N ALA A 2 -0.37 -24.03 13.48
CA ALA A 2 -0.96 -24.58 14.70
C ALA A 2 -0.37 -23.80 15.87
N GLY A 3 -1.24 -23.13 16.63
CA GLY A 3 -0.89 -22.54 17.91
C GLY A 3 -1.04 -21.03 18.05
N GLU A 4 -1.50 -20.30 17.01
CA GLU A 4 -1.77 -18.87 17.16
C GLU A 4 -2.98 -18.65 18.07
N ARG A 5 -2.80 -17.70 19.02
CA ARG A 5 -3.85 -17.33 19.99
C ARG A 5 -4.71 -16.21 19.44
N VAL A 6 -6.01 -16.45 19.37
CA VAL A 6 -7.03 -15.47 18.96
C VAL A 6 -7.93 -15.18 20.15
N LEU A 7 -8.13 -13.91 20.48
CA LEU A 7 -9.13 -13.47 21.45
C LEU A 7 -10.39 -13.04 20.70
N PHE A 8 -11.53 -13.65 20.99
CA PHE A 8 -12.82 -13.28 20.41
C PHE A 8 -13.72 -12.66 21.47
N VAL A 9 -14.17 -11.43 21.23
CA VAL A 9 -14.95 -10.63 22.19
C VAL A 9 -16.30 -10.27 21.58
N ASP A 10 -17.37 -10.73 22.19
CA ASP A 10 -18.75 -10.51 21.74
C ASP A 10 -19.70 -10.80 22.94
N ASP A 11 -20.74 -10.02 23.15
CA ASP A 11 -21.67 -10.25 24.26
C ASP A 11 -22.67 -11.38 23.98
N GLU A 12 -22.87 -11.78 22.72
CA GLU A 12 -23.75 -12.85 22.32
C GLU A 12 -23.11 -14.23 22.50
N GLY A 13 -23.57 -14.97 23.51
CA GLY A 13 -23.02 -16.30 23.85
C GLY A 13 -23.10 -17.34 22.72
N GLN A 14 -24.10 -17.26 21.85
CA GLN A 14 -24.24 -18.18 20.72
C GLN A 14 -23.19 -17.88 19.65
N ILE A 15 -22.94 -16.60 19.34
CA ILE A 15 -21.92 -16.17 18.37
C ILE A 15 -20.54 -16.56 18.89
N ARG A 16 -20.25 -16.30 20.18
CA ARG A 16 -18.96 -16.70 20.78
C ARG A 16 -18.68 -18.20 20.62
N LYS A 17 -19.65 -19.06 20.95
CA LYS A 17 -19.49 -20.51 20.79
C LYS A 17 -19.27 -20.94 19.34
N LEU A 18 -20.02 -20.34 18.41
CA LEU A 18 -19.95 -20.66 17.00
C LEU A 18 -18.58 -20.29 16.40
N VAL A 19 -18.14 -19.05 16.62
CA VAL A 19 -16.85 -18.55 16.12
C VAL A 19 -15.69 -19.29 16.78
N GLN A 20 -15.75 -19.53 18.09
CA GLN A 20 -14.74 -20.29 18.81
C GLN A 20 -14.57 -21.69 18.21
N ALA A 21 -15.66 -22.45 18.06
CA ALA A 21 -15.61 -23.79 17.52
C ALA A 21 -15.09 -23.81 16.08
N PHE A 22 -15.48 -22.82 15.27
CA PHE A 22 -15.04 -22.72 13.89
C PHE A 22 -13.53 -22.42 13.78
N LEU A 23 -13.02 -21.42 14.50
CA LEU A 23 -11.59 -21.05 14.46
C LEU A 23 -10.71 -22.15 15.11
N GLN A 24 -11.19 -22.82 16.14
CA GLN A 24 -10.48 -23.96 16.71
C GLN A 24 -10.31 -25.11 15.71
N ARG A 25 -11.32 -25.37 14.86
CA ARG A 25 -11.21 -26.36 13.76
C ARG A 25 -10.18 -25.96 12.71
N GLN A 26 -9.90 -24.66 12.57
CA GLN A 26 -8.84 -24.15 11.69
C GLN A 26 -7.44 -24.21 12.35
N GLY A 27 -7.34 -24.68 13.61
CA GLY A 27 -6.06 -24.87 14.32
C GLY A 27 -5.67 -23.72 15.25
N TYR A 28 -6.53 -22.71 15.47
CA TYR A 28 -6.26 -21.60 16.37
C TYR A 28 -6.56 -21.95 17.83
N ILE A 29 -5.81 -21.35 18.77
CA ILE A 29 -6.12 -21.38 20.20
C ILE A 29 -7.02 -20.17 20.48
N VAL A 30 -8.31 -20.42 20.76
CA VAL A 30 -9.30 -19.34 20.89
C VAL A 30 -9.70 -19.16 22.35
N THR A 31 -9.46 -17.94 22.86
CA THR A 31 -9.98 -17.44 24.13
C THR A 31 -11.17 -16.53 23.84
N THR A 32 -12.18 -16.52 24.67
CA THR A 32 -13.36 -15.67 24.50
C THR A 32 -13.55 -14.74 25.69
N ALA A 33 -14.17 -13.57 25.44
CA ALA A 33 -14.57 -12.60 26.45
C ALA A 33 -15.98 -12.07 26.13
N THR A 34 -16.71 -11.61 27.13
CA THR A 34 -18.09 -11.13 27.00
C THR A 34 -18.18 -9.63 26.80
N ASP A 35 -17.16 -8.90 27.21
CA ASP A 35 -17.05 -7.45 27.07
C ASP A 35 -15.57 -6.98 27.05
N GLY A 36 -15.37 -5.67 26.91
CA GLY A 36 -14.03 -5.09 26.83
C GLY A 36 -13.22 -5.19 28.13
N TYR A 37 -13.86 -5.24 29.31
CA TYR A 37 -13.11 -5.39 30.57
C TYR A 37 -12.60 -6.83 30.73
N GLU A 38 -13.43 -7.82 30.40
CA GLU A 38 -12.99 -9.21 30.38
C GLU A 38 -11.91 -9.45 29.36
N ALA A 39 -12.00 -8.78 28.18
CA ALA A 39 -10.96 -8.80 27.16
C ALA A 39 -9.63 -8.25 27.67
N LEU A 40 -9.61 -7.12 28.37
CA LEU A 40 -8.40 -6.55 28.98
C LEU A 40 -7.75 -7.49 29.99
N LEU A 41 -8.56 -8.17 30.82
CA LEU A 41 -8.07 -9.19 31.75
C LEU A 41 -7.47 -10.40 31.03
N ALA A 42 -8.11 -10.87 29.95
CA ALA A 42 -7.61 -11.96 29.14
C ALA A 42 -6.27 -11.61 28.47
N ILE A 43 -6.14 -10.39 27.94
CA ILE A 43 -4.90 -9.90 27.31
C ILE A 43 -3.76 -9.82 28.33
N LYS A 44 -4.03 -9.33 29.55
CA LYS A 44 -3.02 -9.27 30.63
C LYS A 44 -2.56 -10.66 31.07
N LYS A 45 -3.48 -11.63 31.11
CA LYS A 45 -3.16 -13.01 31.49
C LYS A 45 -2.32 -13.72 30.43
N GLN A 46 -2.70 -13.56 29.17
CA GLN A 46 -2.00 -14.15 28.03
C GLN A 46 -2.25 -13.31 26.77
N ARG A 47 -1.22 -12.61 26.30
CA ARG A 47 -1.34 -11.77 25.11
C ARG A 47 -1.73 -12.60 23.89
N PRO A 48 -2.85 -12.30 23.22
CA PRO A 48 -3.21 -12.93 21.95
C PRO A 48 -2.35 -12.40 20.79
N HIS A 49 -2.31 -13.14 19.68
CA HIS A 49 -1.69 -12.68 18.45
C HIS A 49 -2.65 -11.85 17.57
N LEU A 50 -3.98 -12.00 17.84
CA LEU A 50 -5.02 -11.23 17.16
C LEU A 50 -6.25 -11.16 18.06
N MET A 51 -6.92 -10.01 18.08
CA MET A 51 -8.21 -9.82 18.72
C MET A 51 -9.30 -9.59 17.66
N ILE A 52 -10.45 -10.23 17.85
CA ILE A 52 -11.68 -9.97 17.11
C ILE A 52 -12.69 -9.45 18.12
N THR A 53 -13.29 -8.30 17.88
CA THR A 53 -14.23 -7.70 18.84
C THR A 53 -15.49 -7.19 18.16
N ASP A 54 -16.65 -7.40 18.77
CA ASP A 54 -17.84 -6.64 18.40
C ASP A 54 -17.63 -5.15 18.74
N VAL A 55 -18.21 -4.28 17.91
CA VAL A 55 -18.26 -2.84 18.18
C VAL A 55 -19.21 -2.54 19.34
N GLN A 56 -20.37 -3.18 19.37
CA GLN A 56 -21.41 -2.90 20.37
C GLN A 56 -21.45 -3.98 21.44
N MET A 57 -20.92 -3.65 22.59
CA MET A 57 -20.94 -4.54 23.77
C MET A 57 -21.26 -3.71 25.02
N PRO A 58 -21.85 -4.34 26.08
CA PRO A 58 -22.08 -3.69 27.35
C PRO A 58 -20.75 -3.33 28.05
N ASN A 59 -20.82 -2.44 29.03
CA ASN A 59 -19.71 -1.99 29.89
C ASN A 59 -18.61 -1.24 29.15
N LEU A 60 -17.75 -1.92 28.42
CA LEU A 60 -16.69 -1.36 27.59
C LEU A 60 -16.85 -1.88 26.18
N ASN A 61 -17.26 -1.01 25.26
CA ASN A 61 -17.49 -1.33 23.85
C ASN A 61 -16.16 -1.55 23.08
N GLY A 62 -16.26 -2.14 21.87
CA GLY A 62 -15.09 -2.48 21.06
C GLY A 62 -14.25 -1.28 20.62
N LEU A 63 -14.86 -0.11 20.38
CA LEU A 63 -14.15 1.12 20.00
C LEU A 63 -13.30 1.66 21.16
N GLU A 64 -13.90 1.76 22.35
CA GLU A 64 -13.20 2.20 23.55
C GLU A 64 -12.10 1.22 23.98
N LEU A 65 -12.36 -0.09 23.88
CA LEU A 65 -11.38 -1.15 24.09
C LEU A 65 -10.17 -0.94 23.16
N THR A 66 -10.41 -0.77 21.87
CA THR A 66 -9.35 -0.53 20.86
C THR A 66 -8.54 0.71 21.19
N LYS A 67 -9.21 1.83 21.49
CA LYS A 67 -8.55 3.07 21.87
C LYS A 67 -7.60 2.89 23.08
N ARG A 68 -8.02 2.15 24.10
CA ARG A 68 -7.18 1.85 25.28
C ARG A 68 -5.98 0.99 24.90
N LEU A 69 -6.19 -0.04 24.07
CA LEU A 69 -5.10 -0.92 23.61
C LEU A 69 -4.08 -0.17 22.77
N ARG A 70 -4.50 0.79 21.95
CA ARG A 70 -3.59 1.64 21.15
C ARG A 70 -2.80 2.63 22.00
N ALA A 71 -3.33 3.04 23.14
CA ALA A 71 -2.66 3.96 24.07
C ALA A 71 -1.54 3.29 24.91
N GLU A 72 -1.53 1.95 25.03
CA GLU A 72 -0.52 1.21 25.80
C GLU A 72 0.54 0.63 24.83
N ALA A 73 1.82 0.96 25.03
CA ALA A 73 2.93 0.50 24.19
C ALA A 73 2.98 -1.03 24.04
N ALA A 74 2.62 -1.78 25.09
CA ALA A 74 2.60 -3.24 25.08
C ALA A 74 1.54 -3.83 24.15
N THR A 75 0.45 -3.13 23.87
CA THR A 75 -0.69 -3.60 23.08
C THR A 75 -0.98 -2.75 21.85
N ALA A 76 -0.25 -1.65 21.65
CA ALA A 76 -0.44 -0.72 20.54
C ALA A 76 -0.39 -1.40 19.15
N ARG A 77 0.41 -2.46 19.00
CA ARG A 77 0.58 -3.24 17.77
C ARG A 77 -0.26 -4.53 17.73
N LEU A 78 -1.16 -4.77 18.70
CA LEU A 78 -2.03 -5.94 18.67
C LEU A 78 -3.02 -5.81 17.49
N PRO A 79 -3.05 -6.75 16.53
CA PRO A 79 -4.02 -6.72 15.44
C PRO A 79 -5.45 -6.85 15.95
N ILE A 80 -6.35 -6.02 15.41
CA ILE A 80 -7.74 -5.94 15.84
C ILE A 80 -8.68 -5.98 14.63
N ILE A 81 -9.54 -7.00 14.57
CA ILE A 81 -10.68 -7.07 13.66
C ILE A 81 -11.92 -6.61 14.40
N MET A 82 -12.63 -5.61 13.89
CA MET A 82 -13.92 -5.20 14.41
C MET A 82 -15.08 -5.82 13.64
N LEU A 83 -16.08 -6.33 14.37
CA LEU A 83 -17.34 -6.79 13.82
C LEU A 83 -18.41 -5.71 14.03
N SER A 84 -19.14 -5.34 12.99
CA SER A 84 -20.15 -4.28 13.07
C SER A 84 -21.45 -4.67 12.39
N ALA A 85 -22.58 -4.42 13.06
CA ALA A 85 -23.92 -4.57 12.47
C ALA A 85 -24.28 -3.46 11.48
N ARG A 86 -23.54 -2.36 11.46
CA ARG A 86 -23.83 -1.18 10.63
C ARG A 86 -23.07 -1.21 9.32
N LYS A 87 -23.81 -1.10 8.22
CA LYS A 87 -23.26 -1.05 6.84
C LYS A 87 -22.98 0.38 6.35
N GLN A 88 -23.16 1.40 7.19
CA GLN A 88 -22.96 2.79 6.75
C GLN A 88 -21.47 3.15 6.73
N ALA A 89 -21.04 3.77 5.65
CA ALA A 89 -19.65 4.16 5.43
C ALA A 89 -19.04 5.00 6.56
N ASN A 90 -19.84 5.86 7.21
CA ASN A 90 -19.41 6.72 8.31
C ASN A 90 -19.03 5.94 9.58
N ASP A 91 -19.68 4.80 9.86
CA ASP A 91 -19.36 3.97 11.05
C ASP A 91 -18.09 3.15 10.82
N ILE A 92 -17.85 2.74 9.58
CA ILE A 92 -16.62 2.05 9.17
C ILE A 92 -15.42 3.01 9.25
N LEU A 93 -15.59 4.24 8.77
CA LEU A 93 -14.56 5.29 8.85
C LEU A 93 -14.24 5.67 10.30
N ALA A 94 -15.26 5.77 11.17
CA ALA A 94 -15.05 6.03 12.59
C ALA A 94 -14.25 4.93 13.29
N GLY A 95 -14.40 3.68 12.85
CA GLY A 95 -13.67 2.55 13.43
C GLY A 95 -12.23 2.47 13.00
N TYR A 96 -11.92 2.74 11.73
CA TYR A 96 -10.53 2.87 11.27
C TYR A 96 -9.83 4.04 11.96
N ALA A 97 -10.52 5.16 12.18
CA ALA A 97 -10.00 6.31 12.93
C ALA A 97 -9.68 5.98 14.41
N GLN A 98 -10.26 4.91 14.98
CA GLN A 98 -9.98 4.43 16.33
C GLN A 98 -8.86 3.37 16.36
N GLY A 99 -8.26 3.04 15.21
CA GLY A 99 -7.09 2.16 15.12
C GLY A 99 -7.40 0.67 14.96
N ALA A 100 -8.57 0.27 14.43
CA ALA A 100 -8.80 -1.10 14.00
C ALA A 100 -8.00 -1.41 12.73
N ASP A 101 -7.47 -2.64 12.61
CA ASP A 101 -6.72 -3.08 11.44
C ASP A 101 -7.64 -3.61 10.33
N GLU A 102 -8.85 -4.07 10.69
CA GLU A 102 -9.82 -4.60 9.75
C GLU A 102 -11.25 -4.48 10.28
N TYR A 103 -12.20 -4.39 9.36
CA TYR A 103 -13.64 -4.31 9.64
C TYR A 103 -14.39 -5.43 8.91
N VAL A 104 -15.33 -6.09 9.61
CA VAL A 104 -16.19 -7.12 9.03
C VAL A 104 -17.65 -6.82 9.40
N ALA A 105 -18.51 -6.72 8.38
CA ALA A 105 -19.94 -6.48 8.57
C ALA A 105 -20.63 -7.75 9.11
N LYS A 106 -21.54 -7.59 10.08
CA LYS A 106 -22.48 -8.63 10.49
C LYS A 106 -23.68 -8.68 9.52
N PRO A 107 -24.25 -9.85 9.16
CA PRO A 107 -23.91 -11.18 9.66
C PRO A 107 -22.57 -11.67 9.10
N VAL A 108 -21.75 -12.27 9.98
CA VAL A 108 -20.38 -12.69 9.65
C VAL A 108 -20.40 -14.05 8.95
N GLU A 109 -19.90 -14.09 7.71
CA GLU A 109 -19.57 -15.35 7.07
C GLU A 109 -18.28 -15.92 7.67
N LEU A 110 -18.38 -17.06 8.35
CA LEU A 110 -17.26 -17.66 9.08
C LEU A 110 -16.03 -17.93 8.20
N ALA A 111 -16.26 -18.31 6.93
CA ALA A 111 -15.18 -18.54 5.98
C ALA A 111 -14.42 -17.22 5.65
N VAL A 112 -15.14 -16.11 5.49
CA VAL A 112 -14.56 -14.77 5.25
C VAL A 112 -13.78 -14.32 6.48
N LEU A 113 -14.34 -14.52 7.68
CA LEU A 113 -13.66 -14.18 8.93
C LEU A 113 -12.34 -14.96 9.07
N ALA A 114 -12.38 -16.28 8.83
CA ALA A 114 -11.17 -17.12 8.90
C ALA A 114 -10.11 -16.70 7.90
N ALA A 115 -10.48 -16.37 6.65
CA ALA A 115 -9.55 -15.88 5.66
C ALA A 115 -8.89 -14.56 6.09
N LYS A 116 -9.64 -13.63 6.70
CA LYS A 116 -9.10 -12.37 7.24
C LYS A 116 -8.18 -12.60 8.45
N VAL A 117 -8.55 -13.51 9.36
CA VAL A 117 -7.71 -13.92 10.49
C VAL A 117 -6.38 -14.48 9.98
N GLU A 118 -6.43 -15.42 9.05
CA GLU A 118 -5.24 -16.01 8.45
C GLU A 118 -4.34 -14.96 7.78
N LEU A 119 -4.96 -14.05 7.03
CA LEU A 119 -4.26 -12.97 6.34
C LEU A 119 -3.51 -12.04 7.31
N ILE A 120 -4.20 -11.60 8.38
CA ILE A 120 -3.62 -10.68 9.37
C ILE A 120 -2.51 -11.39 10.17
N LEU A 121 -2.73 -12.63 10.60
CA LEU A 121 -1.72 -13.39 11.34
C LEU A 121 -0.50 -13.71 10.49
N LYS A 122 -0.67 -13.97 9.19
CA LYS A 122 0.45 -14.10 8.25
C LYS A 122 1.24 -12.79 8.11
N ARG A 123 0.55 -11.64 8.03
CA ARG A 123 1.20 -10.31 8.00
C ARG A 123 2.04 -10.09 9.26
N MET A 124 1.50 -10.43 10.42
CA MET A 124 2.21 -10.26 11.70
C MET A 124 3.42 -11.20 11.83
N LYS A 125 3.30 -12.46 11.43
CA LYS A 125 4.46 -13.37 11.41
C LYS A 125 5.59 -12.84 10.52
N ILE A 126 5.25 -12.32 9.36
CA ILE A 126 6.24 -11.70 8.45
C ILE A 126 6.88 -10.46 9.11
N ALA A 127 6.14 -9.73 9.97
CA ALA A 127 6.66 -8.59 10.71
C ALA A 127 7.48 -9.00 11.97
N ASP A 128 7.05 -10.05 12.68
CA ASP A 128 7.72 -10.56 13.89
C ASP A 128 8.94 -11.46 13.55
N ASP A 129 8.90 -12.18 12.42
CA ASP A 129 10.06 -12.91 11.86
C ASP A 129 11.11 -11.96 11.25
N ALA A 130 10.89 -10.66 11.29
CA ALA A 130 11.90 -9.63 11.10
C ALA A 130 12.78 -9.52 12.37
N ASP A 131 13.32 -10.66 12.83
CA ASP A 131 14.43 -10.73 13.78
C ASP A 131 15.64 -10.02 13.13
N PRO A 132 16.26 -9.04 13.79
CA PRO A 132 17.49 -8.41 13.29
C PRO A 132 18.64 -9.41 13.06
N ALA A 133 18.49 -10.67 13.50
CA ALA A 133 19.43 -11.78 13.26
C ALA A 133 19.00 -12.74 12.14
N ALA A 134 17.87 -12.55 11.47
CA ALA A 134 17.43 -13.40 10.36
C ALA A 134 18.33 -13.21 9.13
N ALA A 135 18.55 -14.31 8.39
CA ALA A 135 19.35 -14.32 7.16
C ALA A 135 18.96 -13.16 6.22
N PRO A 136 19.92 -12.55 5.51
CA PRO A 136 19.67 -11.39 4.66
C PRO A 136 18.58 -11.74 3.64
N ARG A 137 17.41 -11.07 3.76
CA ARG A 137 16.33 -11.21 2.78
C ARG A 137 16.83 -10.72 1.44
N ALA A 138 16.36 -11.35 0.37
CA ALA A 138 16.61 -10.80 -0.96
C ALA A 138 16.09 -9.36 -1.04
N PRO A 139 16.83 -8.42 -1.61
CA PRO A 139 16.39 -7.03 -1.72
C PRO A 139 15.07 -6.93 -2.46
N GLY A 140 14.21 -6.02 -1.99
CA GLY A 140 12.93 -5.73 -2.61
C GLY A 140 13.07 -5.25 -4.04
N ARG A 141 11.98 -5.29 -4.81
CA ARG A 141 11.94 -4.91 -6.23
C ARG A 141 11.48 -3.48 -6.40
N VAL A 142 12.17 -2.73 -7.25
CA VAL A 142 11.85 -1.34 -7.57
C VAL A 142 11.08 -1.28 -8.90
N CYS A 143 9.88 -0.70 -8.85
CA CYS A 143 8.98 -0.49 -9.99
C CYS A 143 8.83 1.00 -10.22
N LEU A 144 9.46 1.52 -11.27
CA LEU A 144 9.45 2.93 -11.59
C LEU A 144 8.31 3.26 -12.56
N PHE A 145 7.56 4.31 -12.26
CA PHE A 145 6.54 4.90 -13.13
C PHE A 145 7.07 6.20 -13.72
N LEU A 146 7.23 6.22 -15.04
CA LEU A 146 7.71 7.36 -15.81
C LEU A 146 6.64 7.90 -16.73
N HIS A 147 6.65 9.20 -17.00
CA HIS A 147 5.80 9.82 -18.00
C HIS A 147 6.54 10.96 -18.70
N GLY A 148 6.13 11.30 -19.91
CA GLY A 148 6.71 12.41 -20.68
C GLY A 148 5.80 13.63 -20.77
N LYS A 149 4.60 13.56 -20.18
CA LYS A 149 3.62 14.65 -20.17
C LYS A 149 2.78 14.60 -18.91
N GLY A 150 2.58 15.76 -18.26
CA GLY A 150 1.72 15.87 -17.09
C GLY A 150 0.26 15.52 -17.41
N GLY A 151 -0.47 15.10 -16.38
CA GLY A 151 -1.91 14.77 -16.47
C GLY A 151 -2.22 13.41 -17.10
N VAL A 152 -1.25 12.53 -17.30
CA VAL A 152 -1.50 11.16 -17.80
C VAL A 152 -1.86 10.17 -16.68
N GLY A 153 -1.85 10.62 -15.42
CA GLY A 153 -2.29 9.83 -14.25
C GLY A 153 -1.21 8.89 -13.69
N THR A 154 0.06 9.23 -13.82
CA THR A 154 1.19 8.42 -13.32
C THR A 154 1.10 8.18 -11.82
N THR A 155 0.94 9.25 -11.03
CA THR A 155 0.75 9.18 -9.57
C THR A 155 -0.48 8.34 -9.20
N THR A 156 -1.58 8.50 -9.94
CA THR A 156 -2.81 7.72 -9.72
C THR A 156 -2.55 6.21 -9.91
N LEU A 157 -1.81 5.84 -10.97
CA LEU A 157 -1.45 4.45 -11.22
C LEU A 157 -0.48 3.91 -10.16
N ALA A 158 0.53 4.70 -9.77
CA ALA A 158 1.50 4.31 -8.76
C ALA A 158 0.83 4.08 -7.39
N VAL A 159 -0.04 5.00 -6.94
CA VAL A 159 -0.79 4.89 -5.68
C VAL A 159 -1.73 3.69 -5.69
N ASN A 160 -2.60 3.57 -6.71
CA ASN A 160 -3.56 2.46 -6.78
C ASN A 160 -2.85 1.11 -6.99
N GLY A 161 -1.76 1.07 -7.76
CA GLY A 161 -0.93 -0.11 -7.95
C GLY A 161 -0.24 -0.56 -6.65
N ALA A 162 0.29 0.39 -5.87
CA ALA A 162 0.90 0.09 -4.56
C ALA A 162 -0.12 -0.51 -3.58
N ILE A 163 -1.31 0.08 -3.51
CA ILE A 163 -2.37 -0.40 -2.62
C ILE A 163 -2.91 -1.76 -3.09
N ALA A 164 -3.07 -1.95 -4.40
CA ALA A 164 -3.48 -3.25 -4.95
C ALA A 164 -2.46 -4.35 -4.64
N LEU A 165 -1.15 -4.07 -4.77
CA LEU A 165 -0.07 -4.98 -4.39
C LEU A 165 -0.11 -5.34 -2.90
N ALA A 166 -0.23 -4.35 -2.03
CA ALA A 166 -0.29 -4.55 -0.58
C ALA A 166 -1.52 -5.37 -0.19
N SER A 167 -2.68 -5.10 -0.82
CA SER A 167 -3.96 -5.75 -0.50
C SER A 167 -4.06 -7.17 -1.05
N ALA A 168 -3.54 -7.43 -2.26
CA ALA A 168 -3.72 -8.71 -2.94
C ALA A 168 -2.75 -9.79 -2.48
N MET A 169 -1.54 -9.45 -2.03
CA MET A 169 -0.44 -10.41 -1.96
C MET A 169 0.40 -10.40 -0.69
N ILE A 170 -0.03 -9.78 0.40
CA ILE A 170 0.73 -9.78 1.69
C ILE A 170 2.17 -9.25 1.51
N TYR A 171 2.38 -8.32 0.57
CA TYR A 171 3.67 -7.69 0.38
C TYR A 171 3.80 -6.43 1.23
N ARG A 172 5.02 -6.19 1.74
CA ARG A 172 5.41 -4.89 2.28
C ARG A 172 5.70 -3.98 1.10
N VAL A 173 4.83 -3.01 0.90
CA VAL A 173 4.93 -2.07 -0.23
C VAL A 173 5.22 -0.68 0.29
N THR A 174 6.22 -0.04 -0.31
CA THR A 174 6.50 1.38 -0.09
C THR A 174 6.39 2.12 -1.41
N LEU A 175 5.74 3.28 -1.38
CA LEU A 175 5.69 4.23 -2.47
C LEU A 175 6.70 5.35 -2.18
N LEU A 176 7.56 5.66 -3.14
CA LEU A 176 8.47 6.78 -3.12
C LEU A 176 8.01 7.82 -4.16
N ASP A 177 7.60 8.99 -3.70
CA ASP A 177 7.23 10.11 -4.58
C ASP A 177 8.46 10.97 -4.88
N LEU A 178 8.98 10.85 -6.10
CA LEU A 178 10.07 11.66 -6.64
C LEU A 178 9.58 12.77 -7.60
N SER A 179 8.30 13.11 -7.56
CA SER A 179 7.75 14.31 -8.21
C SER A 179 8.09 15.55 -7.37
N LEU A 180 9.38 15.88 -7.27
CA LEU A 180 9.95 16.77 -6.25
C LEU A 180 9.33 18.17 -6.23
N GLU A 181 8.95 18.71 -7.39
CA GLU A 181 8.36 20.05 -7.47
C GLU A 181 6.86 20.06 -7.12
N PHE A 182 6.13 19.01 -7.50
CA PHE A 182 4.67 18.90 -7.32
C PHE A 182 4.27 17.49 -6.88
N PRO A 183 4.63 17.08 -5.65
CA PRO A 183 4.28 15.75 -5.14
C PRO A 183 2.77 15.67 -4.89
N ASN A 184 2.15 14.57 -5.33
CA ASN A 184 0.71 14.38 -5.17
C ASN A 184 0.35 13.03 -4.52
N ALA A 185 1.31 12.12 -4.32
CA ALA A 185 1.01 10.81 -3.75
C ALA A 185 0.42 10.91 -2.33
N ALA A 186 0.95 11.80 -1.49
CA ALA A 186 0.44 12.03 -0.14
C ALA A 186 -1.01 12.52 -0.16
N LEU A 187 -1.34 13.46 -1.06
CA LEU A 187 -2.69 13.98 -1.23
C LEU A 187 -3.66 12.88 -1.66
N LEU A 188 -3.28 12.05 -2.65
CA LEU A 188 -4.11 10.96 -3.16
C LEU A 188 -4.32 9.83 -2.14
N MET A 189 -3.52 9.79 -1.07
CA MET A 189 -3.59 8.81 0.00
C MET A 189 -4.13 9.40 1.32
N ASP A 190 -4.59 10.65 1.33
CA ASP A 190 -5.01 11.39 2.54
C ASP A 190 -3.96 11.29 3.65
N LEU A 191 -2.67 11.44 3.29
CA LEU A 191 -1.55 11.41 4.22
C LEU A 191 -0.94 12.80 4.37
N LYS A 192 -0.39 13.06 5.55
CA LYS A 192 0.40 14.26 5.88
C LYS A 192 1.73 13.80 6.46
N PRO A 193 2.74 13.53 5.62
CA PRO A 193 4.08 13.18 6.10
C PRO A 193 4.67 14.32 6.92
N ASP A 194 5.27 13.98 8.06
CA ASP A 194 5.94 14.95 8.94
C ASP A 194 7.33 15.31 8.41
N ARG A 195 7.94 14.46 7.59
CA ARG A 195 9.28 14.60 7.01
C ARG A 195 9.31 14.16 5.55
N THR A 196 10.26 14.76 4.81
CA THR A 196 10.52 14.49 3.40
C THR A 196 12.00 14.21 3.17
N LEU A 197 12.42 13.71 1.99
CA LEU A 197 13.84 13.52 1.68
C LEU A 197 14.62 14.84 1.64
N ALA A 198 13.96 15.98 1.45
CA ALA A 198 14.61 17.28 1.53
C ALA A 198 15.17 17.57 2.94
N ASP A 199 14.53 17.03 3.98
CA ASP A 199 15.02 17.17 5.36
C ASP A 199 16.31 16.36 5.62
N LEU A 200 16.71 15.46 4.69
CA LEU A 200 18.00 14.78 4.74
C LEU A 200 19.18 15.68 4.37
N SER A 201 18.95 16.86 3.81
CA SER A 201 20.02 17.81 3.45
C SER A 201 20.92 18.17 4.64
N ASP A 202 20.36 18.15 5.84
CA ASP A 202 21.05 18.49 7.09
C ASP A 202 21.65 17.27 7.81
N VAL A 203 21.44 16.06 7.26
CA VAL A 203 21.93 14.82 7.87
C VAL A 203 22.96 14.17 6.96
N ARG A 204 24.13 13.81 7.52
CA ARG A 204 25.09 13.02 6.75
C ARG A 204 24.54 11.62 6.53
N ILE A 205 24.59 11.14 5.29
CA ILE A 205 24.03 9.82 4.92
C ILE A 205 24.65 8.69 5.74
N GLU A 206 25.94 8.83 6.14
CA GLU A 206 26.66 7.85 6.96
C GLU A 206 26.11 7.76 8.41
N ASP A 207 25.47 8.81 8.90
CA ASP A 207 24.86 8.86 10.23
C ASP A 207 23.39 8.38 10.22
N MET A 208 22.83 8.04 9.05
CA MET A 208 21.45 7.60 8.87
C MET A 208 21.28 6.16 9.34
N THR A 209 20.70 5.99 10.53
CA THR A 209 20.27 4.68 11.05
C THR A 209 18.91 4.27 10.48
N ASP A 210 18.55 2.98 10.61
CA ASP A 210 17.23 2.49 10.20
C ASP A 210 16.10 3.18 10.96
N ASP A 211 16.24 3.33 12.28
CA ASP A 211 15.25 4.02 13.13
C ASP A 211 15.06 5.49 12.73
N LEU A 212 16.14 6.16 12.33
CA LEU A 212 16.06 7.55 11.86
C LEU A 212 15.38 7.63 10.50
N PHE A 213 15.66 6.69 9.58
CA PHE A 213 15.03 6.65 8.27
C PHE A 213 13.52 6.32 8.37
N ASP A 214 13.13 5.51 9.36
CA ASP A 214 11.71 5.19 9.59
C ASP A 214 10.84 6.42 9.91
N LEU A 215 11.45 7.53 10.41
CA LEU A 215 10.74 8.80 10.64
C LEU A 215 10.26 9.47 9.33
N PHE A 216 10.79 9.07 8.18
CA PHE A 216 10.40 9.58 6.86
C PHE A 216 9.25 8.77 6.22
N LEU A 217 8.82 7.68 6.88
CA LEU A 217 7.79 6.77 6.40
C LEU A 217 6.42 7.13 6.99
N ALA A 218 5.54 7.69 6.17
CA ALA A 218 4.12 7.79 6.51
C ALA A 218 3.41 6.49 6.15
N THR A 219 2.54 5.97 7.02
CA THR A 219 1.83 4.71 6.79
C THR A 219 0.36 4.96 6.51
N HIS A 220 -0.10 4.53 5.34
CA HIS A 220 -1.49 4.57 4.93
C HIS A 220 -2.30 3.42 5.55
N SER A 221 -3.63 3.58 5.67
CA SER A 221 -4.55 2.57 6.22
C SER A 221 -4.54 1.23 5.48
N SER A 222 -4.09 1.20 4.23
CA SER A 222 -3.87 -0.04 3.45
C SER A 222 -2.60 -0.81 3.85
N GLY A 223 -1.76 -0.26 4.71
CA GLY A 223 -0.44 -0.80 5.05
C GLY A 223 0.67 -0.39 4.08
N VAL A 224 0.38 0.35 3.01
CA VAL A 224 1.40 0.97 2.15
C VAL A 224 2.11 2.07 2.92
N ARG A 225 3.44 2.08 2.86
CA ARG A 225 4.26 3.17 3.39
C ARG A 225 4.56 4.18 2.29
N LEU A 226 4.68 5.44 2.63
CA LEU A 226 4.99 6.53 1.71
C LEU A 226 6.21 7.30 2.18
N VAL A 227 7.13 7.57 1.27
CA VAL A 227 8.20 8.56 1.40
C VAL A 227 7.99 9.63 0.34
N VAL A 228 8.04 10.90 0.74
CA VAL A 228 7.93 12.04 -0.16
C VAL A 228 9.30 12.67 -0.35
N GLY A 229 9.66 12.98 -1.60
CA GLY A 229 10.94 13.62 -1.92
C GLY A 229 11.06 15.03 -1.33
N ALA A 230 10.08 15.88 -1.66
CA ALA A 230 9.94 17.22 -1.09
C ALA A 230 8.45 17.54 -0.97
N ASP A 231 8.03 18.39 -0.06
CA ASP A 231 6.63 18.82 0.11
C ASP A 231 6.35 20.18 -0.56
N ARG A 232 7.38 20.90 -0.96
CA ARG A 232 7.31 22.21 -1.60
C ARG A 232 8.35 22.35 -2.71
N PRO A 233 8.03 23.04 -3.82
CA PRO A 233 8.91 23.17 -4.96
C PRO A 233 10.30 23.75 -4.63
N GLU A 234 10.35 24.73 -3.72
CA GLU A 234 11.60 25.37 -3.29
C GLU A 234 12.54 24.45 -2.52
N LEU A 235 12.02 23.33 -1.97
CA LEU A 235 12.82 22.32 -1.28
C LEU A 235 13.29 21.19 -2.22
N ALA A 236 12.81 21.15 -3.45
CA ALA A 236 13.18 20.13 -4.43
C ALA A 236 14.71 20.06 -4.66
N GLU A 237 15.38 21.23 -4.66
CA GLU A 237 16.83 21.33 -4.86
C GLU A 237 17.64 20.76 -3.68
N LEU A 238 17.05 20.63 -2.50
CA LEU A 238 17.69 20.03 -1.31
C LEU A 238 17.76 18.51 -1.42
N VAL A 239 16.91 17.89 -2.20
CA VAL A 239 16.94 16.44 -2.42
C VAL A 239 18.16 16.12 -3.31
N THR A 240 19.18 15.52 -2.74
CA THR A 240 20.38 15.16 -3.48
C THR A 240 20.28 13.79 -4.14
N VAL A 241 21.03 13.54 -5.21
CA VAL A 241 21.11 12.21 -5.85
C VAL A 241 21.58 11.13 -4.86
N PRO A 242 22.60 11.35 -4.01
CA PRO A 242 22.96 10.39 -2.97
C PRO A 242 21.81 10.08 -1.99
N ALA A 243 20.97 11.07 -1.65
CA ALA A 243 19.80 10.84 -0.79
C ALA A 243 18.77 9.92 -1.48
N VAL A 244 18.56 10.07 -2.79
CA VAL A 244 17.65 9.18 -3.56
C VAL A 244 18.20 7.76 -3.62
N HIS A 245 19.50 7.57 -3.88
CA HIS A 245 20.13 6.24 -3.87
C HIS A 245 20.01 5.60 -2.48
N HIS A 246 20.36 6.35 -1.44
CA HIS A 246 20.25 5.87 -0.07
C HIS A 246 18.82 5.45 0.29
N ALA A 247 17.82 6.29 -0.07
CA ALA A 247 16.42 5.97 0.13
C ALA A 247 16.03 4.68 -0.60
N LEU A 248 16.39 4.53 -1.88
CA LEU A 248 16.10 3.31 -2.65
C LEU A 248 16.72 2.06 -2.01
N ASP A 249 17.97 2.13 -1.55
CA ASP A 249 18.66 1.00 -0.92
C ASP A 249 17.98 0.62 0.40
N ARG A 250 17.63 1.60 1.25
CA ARG A 250 16.92 1.37 2.51
C ARG A 250 15.52 0.81 2.28
N LEU A 251 14.79 1.35 1.31
CA LEU A 251 13.46 0.88 0.97
C LEU A 251 13.49 -0.53 0.39
N ARG A 252 14.50 -0.89 -0.42
CA ARG A 252 14.72 -2.27 -0.88
C ARG A 252 14.98 -3.23 0.26
N ALA A 253 15.74 -2.82 1.27
CA ALA A 253 16.02 -3.67 2.43
C ALA A 253 14.78 -3.91 3.31
N SER A 254 13.89 -2.91 3.40
CA SER A 254 12.72 -2.93 4.31
C SER A 254 11.39 -3.27 3.63
N SER A 255 11.31 -3.36 2.28
CA SER A 255 10.10 -3.62 1.52
C SER A 255 10.27 -4.84 0.60
N ASP A 256 9.17 -5.45 0.21
CA ASP A 256 9.13 -6.44 -0.87
C ASP A 256 9.05 -5.75 -2.23
N TYR A 257 8.28 -4.65 -2.30
CA TYR A 257 8.19 -3.78 -3.47
C TYR A 257 8.31 -2.31 -3.10
N VAL A 258 9.09 -1.59 -3.91
CA VAL A 258 9.19 -0.12 -3.89
C VAL A 258 8.63 0.39 -5.20
N LEU A 259 7.49 1.07 -5.17
CA LEU A 259 6.97 1.77 -6.33
C LEU A 259 7.53 3.20 -6.28
N VAL A 260 7.98 3.70 -7.42
CA VAL A 260 8.54 5.05 -7.53
C VAL A 260 7.70 5.85 -8.51
N ASP A 261 7.07 6.91 -8.04
CA ASP A 261 6.42 7.91 -8.89
C ASP A 261 7.42 9.00 -9.27
N SER A 262 7.66 9.25 -10.55
CA SER A 262 8.68 10.16 -11.02
C SER A 262 8.10 11.28 -11.88
N ALA A 263 8.77 12.43 -11.86
CA ALA A 263 8.44 13.57 -12.70
C ALA A 263 8.62 13.30 -14.20
N ALA A 264 8.05 14.18 -15.03
CA ALA A 264 8.09 14.11 -16.51
C ALA A 264 9.46 14.42 -17.14
N THR A 265 10.47 14.70 -16.34
CA THR A 265 11.77 15.19 -16.80
C THR A 265 12.90 14.23 -16.44
N PHE A 266 13.90 14.10 -17.31
CA PHE A 266 15.12 13.33 -17.06
C PHE A 266 16.11 14.12 -16.18
N THR A 267 15.72 14.40 -14.94
CA THR A 267 16.63 14.96 -13.94
C THR A 267 17.64 13.90 -13.49
N GLN A 268 18.67 14.31 -12.76
CA GLN A 268 19.61 13.38 -12.15
C GLN A 268 18.91 12.42 -11.18
N HIS A 269 17.84 12.86 -10.49
CA HIS A 269 17.02 12.03 -9.60
C HIS A 269 16.25 10.95 -10.38
N THR A 270 15.66 11.33 -11.52
CA THR A 270 14.98 10.38 -12.41
C THR A 270 15.97 9.35 -12.99
N LEU A 271 17.18 9.78 -13.36
CA LEU A 271 18.23 8.87 -13.84
C LEU A 271 18.66 7.89 -12.74
N ALA A 272 18.84 8.36 -11.50
CA ALA A 272 19.12 7.50 -10.34
C ALA A 272 18.00 6.47 -10.11
N ALA A 273 16.74 6.87 -10.27
CA ALA A 273 15.60 5.95 -10.16
C ALA A 273 15.57 4.93 -11.31
N ILE A 274 15.92 5.31 -12.55
CA ILE A 274 16.04 4.41 -13.71
C ILE A 274 17.12 3.36 -13.45
N ASP A 275 18.29 3.77 -12.97
CA ASP A 275 19.41 2.87 -12.66
C ASP A 275 19.02 1.86 -11.56
N GLY A 276 18.30 2.33 -10.54
CA GLY A 276 17.81 1.50 -9.43
C GLY A 276 16.59 0.63 -9.78
N ALA A 277 15.87 0.84 -10.88
CA ALA A 277 14.62 0.14 -11.15
C ALA A 277 14.83 -1.29 -11.67
N ASP A 278 14.06 -2.26 -11.17
CA ASP A 278 13.96 -3.62 -11.74
C ASP A 278 13.02 -3.65 -12.95
N ILE A 279 11.92 -2.88 -12.91
CA ILE A 279 10.98 -2.69 -14.02
C ILE A 279 10.55 -1.23 -14.11
N ILE A 280 10.20 -0.80 -15.32
CA ILE A 280 9.81 0.57 -15.64
C ILE A 280 8.49 0.56 -16.40
N PHE A 281 7.50 1.28 -15.89
CA PHE A 281 6.25 1.56 -16.58
C PHE A 281 6.29 2.96 -17.21
N VAL A 282 6.26 3.03 -18.54
CA VAL A 282 6.08 4.30 -19.26
C VAL A 282 4.58 4.56 -19.37
N VAL A 283 4.10 5.53 -18.58
CA VAL A 283 2.68 5.89 -18.52
C VAL A 283 2.36 6.93 -19.59
N THR A 284 1.28 6.70 -20.30
CA THR A 284 0.78 7.60 -21.35
C THR A 284 -0.74 7.62 -21.37
N SER A 285 -1.30 8.64 -22.03
CA SER A 285 -2.74 8.68 -22.33
C SER A 285 -3.02 8.48 -23.82
N ALA A 286 -4.29 8.25 -24.18
CA ALA A 286 -4.69 7.99 -25.58
C ALA A 286 -4.73 9.27 -26.44
N HIS A 287 -3.86 10.25 -26.16
CA HIS A 287 -3.74 11.49 -26.93
C HIS A 287 -2.38 11.56 -27.63
N LEU A 288 -2.38 12.06 -28.89
CA LEU A 288 -1.21 12.07 -29.77
C LEU A 288 0.05 12.67 -29.11
N ALA A 289 -0.10 13.79 -28.39
CA ALA A 289 1.02 14.44 -27.73
C ALA A 289 1.61 13.57 -26.60
N SER A 290 0.77 12.85 -25.83
CA SER A 290 1.22 11.94 -24.78
C SER A 290 1.90 10.70 -25.35
N LEU A 291 1.35 10.14 -26.43
CA LEU A 291 1.95 9.00 -27.12
C LEU A 291 3.33 9.36 -27.71
N LYS A 292 3.47 10.58 -28.31
CA LYS A 292 4.75 11.07 -28.81
C LYS A 292 5.77 11.15 -27.69
N SER A 293 5.43 11.77 -26.56
CA SER A 293 6.34 11.87 -25.41
C SER A 293 6.72 10.50 -24.84
N ALA A 294 5.79 9.54 -24.80
CA ALA A 294 6.10 8.18 -24.38
C ALA A 294 7.09 7.49 -25.34
N MET A 295 6.96 7.68 -26.65
CA MET A 295 7.93 7.17 -27.64
C MET A 295 9.33 7.79 -27.45
N GLU A 296 9.39 9.08 -27.12
CA GLU A 296 10.65 9.75 -26.80
C GLU A 296 11.31 9.15 -25.57
N ILE A 297 10.52 8.87 -24.49
CA ILE A 297 11.03 8.17 -23.30
C ILE A 297 11.56 6.77 -23.66
N LEU A 298 10.79 5.97 -24.42
CA LEU A 298 11.24 4.64 -24.84
C LEU A 298 12.56 4.70 -25.60
N THR A 299 12.73 5.73 -26.46
CA THR A 299 13.98 5.98 -27.19
C THR A 299 15.13 6.34 -26.25
N VAL A 300 14.89 7.16 -25.23
CA VAL A 300 15.90 7.51 -24.22
C VAL A 300 16.30 6.29 -23.40
N LEU A 301 15.33 5.49 -22.91
CA LEU A 301 15.61 4.26 -22.17
C LEU A 301 16.46 3.28 -22.99
N GLN A 302 16.19 3.18 -24.31
CA GLN A 302 17.01 2.37 -25.21
C GLN A 302 18.44 2.91 -25.31
N LYS A 303 18.62 4.23 -25.41
CA LYS A 303 19.96 4.88 -25.43
C LYS A 303 20.71 4.71 -24.12
N LEU A 304 20.00 4.62 -23.00
CA LEU A 304 20.55 4.32 -21.69
C LEU A 304 20.82 2.81 -21.50
N ASN A 305 20.63 1.98 -22.55
CA ASN A 305 20.81 0.53 -22.53
C ASN A 305 19.92 -0.19 -21.52
N VAL A 306 18.74 0.36 -21.20
CA VAL A 306 17.77 -0.35 -20.36
C VAL A 306 17.20 -1.54 -21.13
N PRO A 307 17.27 -2.78 -20.60
CA PRO A 307 16.74 -3.95 -21.27
C PRO A 307 15.24 -3.81 -21.57
N LYS A 308 14.82 -4.21 -22.78
CA LYS A 308 13.42 -4.07 -23.22
C LYS A 308 12.44 -4.85 -22.35
N GLU A 309 12.89 -5.97 -21.79
CA GLU A 309 12.13 -6.84 -20.91
C GLU A 309 11.77 -6.18 -19.58
N ARG A 310 12.47 -5.10 -19.23
CA ARG A 310 12.21 -4.28 -18.03
C ARG A 310 11.25 -3.13 -18.31
N VAL A 311 10.88 -2.88 -19.59
CA VAL A 311 10.14 -1.68 -19.99
C VAL A 311 8.74 -2.04 -20.48
N PHE A 312 7.74 -1.57 -19.75
CA PHE A 312 6.31 -1.76 -19.99
C PHE A 312 5.66 -0.42 -20.37
N VAL A 313 4.62 -0.47 -21.20
CA VAL A 313 3.80 0.69 -21.54
C VAL A 313 2.44 0.57 -20.88
N ALA A 314 2.08 1.54 -20.04
CA ALA A 314 0.76 1.66 -19.43
C ALA A 314 -0.03 2.80 -20.11
N LEU A 315 -1.06 2.41 -20.87
CA LEU A 315 -2.02 3.35 -21.45
C LEU A 315 -3.12 3.63 -20.45
N ASN A 316 -3.16 4.85 -19.92
CA ASN A 316 -4.23 5.31 -19.05
C ASN A 316 -5.21 6.19 -19.85
N ARG A 317 -6.46 5.78 -19.98
CA ARG A 317 -7.50 6.61 -20.58
C ARG A 317 -8.03 7.59 -19.56
N THR A 318 -7.46 8.77 -19.53
CA THR A 318 -7.83 9.87 -18.64
C THR A 318 -9.12 10.58 -19.07
N THR A 319 -9.58 10.32 -20.28
CA THR A 319 -10.82 10.89 -20.85
C THR A 319 -11.57 9.82 -21.63
N ALA A 320 -12.87 10.01 -21.81
CA ALA A 320 -13.70 9.15 -22.67
C ALA A 320 -13.31 9.25 -24.15
N SER A 321 -12.69 10.37 -24.56
CA SER A 321 -12.18 10.61 -25.91
C SER A 321 -10.71 10.19 -26.03
N GLY A 322 -10.19 10.19 -27.27
CA GLY A 322 -8.80 9.88 -27.57
C GLY A 322 -8.68 8.89 -28.73
N LEU A 323 -7.46 8.50 -29.01
CA LEU A 323 -7.16 7.54 -30.09
C LEU A 323 -7.67 6.16 -29.74
N GLU A 324 -8.22 5.47 -30.74
CA GLU A 324 -8.70 4.10 -30.63
C GLU A 324 -7.53 3.11 -30.48
N ALA A 325 -7.81 1.92 -29.93
CA ALA A 325 -6.80 0.91 -29.67
C ALA A 325 -5.94 0.55 -30.89
N GLU A 326 -6.54 0.49 -32.09
CA GLU A 326 -5.86 0.26 -33.36
C GLU A 326 -4.89 1.38 -33.75
N GLN A 327 -5.26 2.62 -33.45
CA GLN A 327 -4.41 3.79 -33.74
C GLN A 327 -3.22 3.81 -32.77
N VAL A 328 -3.44 3.49 -31.49
CA VAL A 328 -2.39 3.34 -30.47
C VAL A 328 -1.44 2.19 -30.85
N LEU A 329 -1.97 1.05 -31.28
CA LEU A 329 -1.19 -0.08 -31.76
C LEU A 329 -0.29 0.31 -32.94
N ARG A 330 -0.82 1.03 -33.94
CA ARG A 330 -0.03 1.51 -35.08
C ARG A 330 1.07 2.48 -34.65
N PHE A 331 0.79 3.29 -33.63
CA PHE A 331 1.73 4.27 -33.11
C PHE A 331 2.95 3.64 -32.41
N PHE A 332 2.72 2.65 -31.55
CA PHE A 332 3.78 1.94 -30.81
C PHE A 332 4.36 0.72 -31.55
N GLY A 333 3.70 0.25 -32.62
CA GLY A 333 4.04 -1.03 -33.27
C GLY A 333 3.72 -2.27 -32.42
N ARG A 334 3.19 -2.09 -31.22
CA ARG A 334 2.74 -3.13 -30.28
C ARG A 334 1.59 -2.64 -29.43
N ARG A 335 0.85 -3.57 -28.84
CA ARG A 335 -0.16 -3.21 -27.84
C ARG A 335 0.52 -2.70 -26.56
N PRO A 336 -0.07 -1.73 -25.85
CA PRO A 336 0.32 -1.42 -24.47
C PRO A 336 0.22 -2.66 -23.61
N ASP A 337 1.13 -2.78 -22.62
CA ASP A 337 1.16 -3.93 -21.71
C ASP A 337 0.01 -3.87 -20.69
N VAL A 338 -0.39 -2.64 -20.33
CA VAL A 338 -1.54 -2.34 -19.48
C VAL A 338 -2.41 -1.29 -20.15
N THR A 339 -3.72 -1.46 -20.14
CA THR A 339 -4.68 -0.44 -20.58
C THR A 339 -5.72 -0.21 -19.48
N VAL A 340 -5.67 0.99 -18.89
CA VAL A 340 -6.63 1.43 -17.87
C VAL A 340 -7.78 2.13 -18.57
N PRO A 341 -9.03 1.65 -18.43
CA PRO A 341 -10.19 2.28 -19.04
C PRO A 341 -10.49 3.63 -18.38
N PHE A 342 -11.08 4.55 -19.13
CA PHE A 342 -11.66 5.74 -18.54
C PHE A 342 -12.82 5.38 -17.61
N THR A 343 -12.78 5.89 -16.40
CA THR A 343 -13.87 5.78 -15.42
C THR A 343 -13.90 7.05 -14.58
N ALA A 344 -15.04 7.75 -14.57
CA ALA A 344 -15.22 8.96 -13.77
C ALA A 344 -14.88 8.78 -12.27
N PRO A 345 -15.16 7.63 -11.63
CA PRO A 345 -14.76 7.39 -10.25
C PRO A 345 -13.25 7.51 -9.94
N PHE A 346 -12.35 7.52 -10.94
CA PHE A 346 -10.94 7.83 -10.67
C PHE A 346 -10.74 9.28 -10.25
N ASP A 347 -11.43 10.22 -10.90
CA ASP A 347 -11.34 11.64 -10.58
C ASP A 347 -11.95 11.91 -9.20
N ASP A 348 -13.15 11.37 -8.94
CA ASP A 348 -13.84 11.48 -7.64
C ASP A 348 -12.98 10.89 -6.49
N ALA A 349 -12.32 9.77 -6.75
CA ALA A 349 -11.44 9.11 -5.78
C ALA A 349 -10.17 9.95 -5.51
N ALA A 350 -9.57 10.52 -6.57
CA ALA A 350 -8.41 11.39 -6.48
C ALA A 350 -8.73 12.68 -5.70
N ASP A 351 -9.83 13.35 -6.03
CA ASP A 351 -10.28 14.57 -5.36
C ASP A 351 -10.65 14.33 -3.89
N GLY A 352 -11.10 13.12 -3.57
CA GLY A 352 -11.42 12.70 -2.20
C GLY A 352 -10.25 12.17 -1.38
N GLY A 353 -9.02 12.10 -1.94
CA GLY A 353 -7.85 11.50 -1.27
C GLY A 353 -8.04 10.00 -0.93
N LYS A 354 -8.92 9.30 -1.66
CA LYS A 354 -9.30 7.91 -1.38
C LYS A 354 -9.11 7.06 -2.64
N PRO A 355 -8.04 6.26 -2.70
CA PRO A 355 -7.72 5.47 -3.89
C PRO A 355 -8.87 4.57 -4.37
N LEU A 356 -9.11 4.54 -5.69
CA LEU A 356 -10.22 3.82 -6.33
C LEU A 356 -10.27 2.33 -5.95
N VAL A 357 -9.12 1.68 -5.83
CA VAL A 357 -9.03 0.26 -5.47
C VAL A 357 -9.63 -0.05 -4.10
N MET A 358 -9.72 0.95 -3.21
CA MET A 358 -10.35 0.83 -1.89
C MET A 358 -11.82 1.24 -1.90
N THR A 359 -12.14 2.33 -2.60
CA THR A 359 -13.50 2.91 -2.59
C THR A 359 -14.47 2.18 -3.50
N SER A 360 -13.97 1.66 -4.63
CA SER A 360 -14.79 1.02 -5.65
C SER A 360 -14.08 -0.21 -6.24
N PRO A 361 -13.83 -1.27 -5.44
CA PRO A 361 -13.01 -2.41 -5.84
C PRO A 361 -13.56 -3.20 -7.03
N GLN A 362 -14.85 -3.08 -7.34
CA GLN A 362 -15.48 -3.73 -8.50
C GLN A 362 -15.47 -2.86 -9.76
N ASN A 363 -15.01 -1.62 -9.68
CA ASN A 363 -14.88 -0.75 -10.84
C ASN A 363 -13.85 -1.30 -11.84
N ALA A 364 -14.11 -1.14 -13.14
CA ALA A 364 -13.22 -1.65 -14.19
C ALA A 364 -11.77 -1.13 -14.04
N GLY A 365 -11.58 0.14 -13.64
CA GLY A 365 -10.27 0.71 -13.36
C GLY A 365 -9.58 0.03 -12.17
N ALA A 366 -10.32 -0.23 -11.08
CA ALA A 366 -9.78 -0.93 -9.91
C ALA A 366 -9.42 -2.40 -10.22
N VAL A 367 -10.18 -3.06 -11.11
CA VAL A 367 -9.82 -4.42 -11.59
C VAL A 367 -8.48 -4.38 -12.31
N VAL A 368 -8.30 -3.44 -13.25
CA VAL A 368 -7.03 -3.30 -13.99
C VAL A 368 -5.87 -2.93 -13.07
N MET A 369 -6.09 -2.18 -11.97
CA MET A 369 -5.04 -1.93 -10.98
C MET A 369 -4.60 -3.21 -10.26
N ARG A 370 -5.51 -4.15 -9.98
CA ARG A 370 -5.14 -5.47 -9.45
C ARG A 370 -4.39 -6.33 -10.47
N ASP A 371 -4.78 -6.24 -11.75
CA ASP A 371 -4.05 -6.92 -12.83
C ASP A 371 -2.64 -6.33 -13.00
N LEU A 372 -2.47 -5.00 -12.89
CA LEU A 372 -1.18 -4.33 -12.86
C LEU A 372 -0.33 -4.84 -11.68
N ALA A 373 -0.91 -4.95 -10.48
CA ALA A 373 -0.22 -5.49 -9.31
C ALA A 373 0.24 -6.95 -9.53
N ALA A 374 -0.61 -7.78 -10.12
CA ALA A 374 -0.24 -9.15 -10.49
C ALA A 374 0.87 -9.19 -11.54
N GLN A 375 0.83 -8.30 -12.52
CA GLN A 375 1.85 -8.18 -13.56
C GLN A 375 3.20 -7.74 -12.98
N ILE A 376 3.22 -6.77 -12.04
CA ILE A 376 4.42 -6.38 -11.29
C ILE A 376 5.03 -7.58 -10.57
N ALA A 377 4.20 -8.37 -9.87
CA ALA A 377 4.66 -9.54 -9.12
C ALA A 377 5.25 -10.64 -10.02
N VAL A 378 4.75 -10.78 -11.24
CA VAL A 378 5.28 -11.74 -12.25
C VAL A 378 6.55 -11.20 -12.90
N ALA A 379 6.57 -9.93 -13.30
CA ALA A 379 7.71 -9.32 -14.00
C ALA A 379 8.92 -9.09 -13.09
N ALA A 380 8.69 -8.82 -11.82
CA ALA A 380 9.73 -8.59 -10.82
C ALA A 380 9.49 -9.48 -9.58
N PRO A 381 9.65 -10.81 -9.66
CA PRO A 381 9.34 -11.70 -8.55
C PRO A 381 10.29 -11.49 -7.38
N VAL A 382 9.73 -11.43 -6.18
CA VAL A 382 10.50 -11.39 -4.92
C VAL A 382 10.90 -12.81 -4.55
N LYS A 383 12.18 -13.03 -4.30
CA LYS A 383 12.67 -14.31 -3.75
C LYS A 383 12.32 -14.35 -2.26
N ARG A 384 11.40 -15.21 -1.89
CA ARG A 384 10.99 -15.45 -0.49
C ARG A 384 11.93 -16.42 0.21
#